data_b5767f375e51e749a42e3a1eb97b50dc
#
_entry.id   b5767f375e51e749a42e3a1eb97b50dc
#
_cell.length_a   1.000
_cell.length_b   1.000
_cell.length_c   1.000
_cell.angle_alpha   90.00
_cell.angle_beta   90.00
_cell.angle_gamma   90.00
#
_symmetry.space_group_name_H-M   'P 1'
#
loop_
_entity.id
_entity.type
_entity.pdbx_description
1 polymer ?
#
loop_
_entity_poly.entity_id
_entity_poly.type
_entity_poly.pdbx_seq_one_letter_code
_entity_poly.pdbx_strand_id
1 'polypeptide(L)'
;MQHPEPTARHPGNPAPARTGRPVISATGLFTPPESITNAELVASFNAYVDAHNAQHAAAIAAGEAEALVHSSAEFIEKASGIKARHVMSKAAILDPALICPRLPERANDELSVMAEIGFAAAREALA
;
A
#
# COMPACT_ATOMS: atom_id res chain seq x y z
N MET A 1 54.77 -5.21 32.21
CA MET A 1 53.51 -5.06 31.46
C MET A 1 53.56 -3.68 30.82
N GLN A 2 53.86 -3.60 29.53
CA GLN A 2 53.86 -2.34 28.78
C GLN A 2 52.52 -2.17 28.10
N HIS A 3 51.86 -1.04 28.36
CA HIS A 3 50.66 -0.63 27.65
C HIS A 3 51.05 -0.20 26.23
N PRO A 4 50.31 -0.63 25.18
CA PRO A 4 50.55 -0.09 23.84
C PRO A 4 50.03 1.38 23.77
N GLU A 5 50.86 2.25 23.19
CA GLU A 5 50.53 3.63 22.93
C GLU A 5 49.34 3.75 21.92
N PRO A 6 48.47 4.76 22.06
CA PRO A 6 47.39 4.98 21.13
C PRO A 6 47.97 5.45 19.77
N THR A 7 47.66 4.70 18.73
CA THR A 7 47.99 5.00 17.33
C THR A 7 47.44 6.38 16.95
N ALA A 8 48.30 7.27 16.49
CA ALA A 8 47.97 8.59 16.00
C ALA A 8 46.90 8.52 14.89
N ARG A 9 45.79 9.20 15.08
CA ARG A 9 44.77 9.36 14.02
C ARG A 9 45.41 10.12 12.86
N HIS A 10 45.39 9.52 11.66
CA HIS A 10 45.68 10.24 10.43
C HIS A 10 44.75 11.43 10.33
N PRO A 11 45.24 12.65 10.05
CA PRO A 11 44.37 13.78 9.73
C PRO A 11 43.60 13.44 8.45
N GLY A 12 42.29 13.14 8.61
CA GLY A 12 41.42 12.86 7.48
C GLY A 12 41.42 14.03 6.52
N ASN A 13 41.73 13.75 5.26
CA ASN A 13 41.58 14.72 4.18
C ASN A 13 40.18 15.34 4.27
N PRO A 14 39.98 16.65 4.45
CA PRO A 14 38.68 17.24 4.53
C PRO A 14 37.94 16.95 3.23
N ALA A 15 36.78 16.32 3.34
CA ALA A 15 35.91 16.10 2.18
C ALA A 15 35.68 17.44 1.45
N PRO A 16 35.76 17.49 0.11
CA PRO A 16 35.54 18.74 -0.62
C PRO A 16 34.19 19.33 -0.23
N ALA A 17 34.21 20.59 0.17
CA ALA A 17 32.99 21.32 0.54
C ALA A 17 32.04 21.31 -0.67
N ARG A 18 30.87 20.67 -0.53
CA ARG A 18 29.82 20.66 -1.57
C ARG A 18 29.22 22.07 -1.63
N THR A 19 29.69 22.86 -2.58
CA THR A 19 29.24 24.26 -2.78
C THR A 19 27.95 24.35 -3.59
N GLY A 20 27.37 23.23 -4.04
CA GLY A 20 26.14 23.20 -4.81
C GLY A 20 24.88 23.18 -3.93
N ARG A 21 23.87 23.94 -4.28
CA ARG A 21 22.52 23.79 -3.71
C ARG A 21 21.93 22.45 -4.19
N PRO A 22 21.24 21.68 -3.30
CA PRO A 22 20.56 20.46 -3.73
C PRO A 22 19.45 20.81 -4.73
N VAL A 23 19.35 20.04 -5.80
CA VAL A 23 18.32 20.20 -6.83
C VAL A 23 17.66 18.84 -7.07
N ILE A 24 16.37 18.85 -7.46
CA ILE A 24 15.71 17.67 -7.99
C ILE A 24 16.12 17.56 -9.45
N SER A 25 16.87 16.51 -9.81
CA SER A 25 17.38 16.29 -11.16
C SER A 25 16.49 15.37 -12.01
N ALA A 26 15.71 14.50 -11.35
CA ALA A 26 14.79 13.58 -12.01
C ALA A 26 13.66 13.16 -11.07
N THR A 27 12.58 12.64 -11.65
CA THR A 27 11.45 12.05 -10.94
C THR A 27 11.09 10.73 -11.62
N GLY A 28 10.54 9.78 -10.87
CA GLY A 28 10.04 8.52 -11.41
C GLY A 28 8.71 8.14 -10.75
N LEU A 29 7.86 7.45 -11.49
CA LEU A 29 6.53 7.04 -11.06
C LEU A 29 6.34 5.54 -11.31
N PHE A 30 5.82 4.83 -10.33
CA PHE A 30 5.31 3.49 -10.52
C PHE A 30 3.80 3.49 -10.35
N THR A 31 3.08 3.07 -11.38
CA THR A 31 1.62 2.87 -11.32
C THR A 31 1.36 1.36 -11.26
N PRO A 32 0.68 0.86 -10.21
CA PRO A 32 0.28 -0.53 -10.14
C PRO A 32 -0.50 -0.98 -11.39
N PRO A 33 -0.30 -2.24 -11.87
CA PRO A 33 -0.72 -2.66 -13.21
C PRO A 33 -2.23 -2.81 -13.39
N GLU A 34 -2.97 -3.09 -12.31
CA GLU A 34 -4.41 -3.29 -12.36
C GLU A 34 -5.16 -2.07 -11.84
N SER A 35 -6.39 -1.87 -12.32
CA SER A 35 -7.24 -0.77 -11.85
C SER A 35 -8.62 -1.30 -11.46
N ILE A 36 -9.13 -0.86 -10.31
CA ILE A 36 -10.47 -1.17 -9.80
C ILE A 36 -11.32 0.08 -9.92
N THR A 37 -12.46 -0.04 -10.57
CA THR A 37 -13.51 1.01 -10.63
C THR A 37 -14.34 1.01 -9.34
N ASN A 38 -15.06 2.11 -9.08
CA ASN A 38 -16.00 2.14 -7.96
C ASN A 38 -17.12 1.12 -8.14
N ALA A 39 -17.57 0.86 -9.37
CA ALA A 39 -18.60 -0.14 -9.64
C ALA A 39 -18.15 -1.56 -9.26
N GLU A 40 -16.91 -1.97 -9.64
CA GLU A 40 -16.35 -3.27 -9.27
C GLU A 40 -16.21 -3.42 -7.76
N LEU A 41 -15.71 -2.37 -7.08
CA LEU A 41 -15.52 -2.38 -5.64
C LEU A 41 -16.85 -2.49 -4.89
N VAL A 42 -17.85 -1.72 -5.32
CA VAL A 42 -19.20 -1.72 -4.71
C VAL A 42 -19.92 -3.05 -4.94
N ALA A 43 -19.78 -3.65 -6.13
CA ALA A 43 -20.36 -4.97 -6.40
C ALA A 43 -19.81 -6.03 -5.43
N SER A 44 -18.49 -6.07 -5.23
CA SER A 44 -17.86 -6.97 -4.28
C SER A 44 -18.28 -6.69 -2.83
N PHE A 45 -18.27 -5.42 -2.41
CA PHE A 45 -18.68 -5.03 -1.06
C PHE A 45 -20.14 -5.37 -0.78
N ASN A 46 -21.06 -5.08 -1.71
CA ASN A 46 -22.47 -5.36 -1.53
C ASN A 46 -22.77 -6.87 -1.48
N ALA A 47 -22.03 -7.69 -2.24
CA ALA A 47 -22.12 -9.15 -2.13
C ALA A 47 -21.67 -9.65 -0.73
N TYR A 48 -20.63 -9.04 -0.14
CA TYR A 48 -20.26 -9.32 1.24
C TYR A 48 -21.36 -8.89 2.23
N VAL A 49 -21.93 -7.69 2.06
CA VAL A 49 -23.03 -7.18 2.90
C VAL A 49 -24.21 -8.15 2.89
N ASP A 50 -24.60 -8.65 1.71
CA ASP A 50 -25.70 -9.60 1.58
C ASP A 50 -25.40 -10.92 2.31
N ALA A 51 -24.21 -11.47 2.10
CA ALA A 51 -23.78 -12.69 2.78
C ALA A 51 -23.70 -12.52 4.31
N HIS A 52 -23.14 -11.40 4.78
CA HIS A 52 -23.05 -11.08 6.20
C HIS A 52 -24.44 -10.96 6.84
N ASN A 53 -25.36 -10.20 6.22
CA ASN A 53 -26.70 -9.99 6.75
C ASN A 53 -27.52 -11.29 6.76
N ALA A 54 -27.36 -12.13 5.73
CA ALA A 54 -27.98 -13.45 5.70
C ALA A 54 -27.45 -14.37 6.81
N GLN A 55 -26.15 -14.39 7.04
CA GLN A 55 -25.53 -15.18 8.10
C GLN A 55 -25.96 -14.76 9.50
N HIS A 56 -26.17 -13.45 9.71
CA HIS A 56 -26.50 -12.88 11.01
C HIS A 56 -27.98 -12.51 11.16
N ALA A 57 -28.86 -13.00 10.27
CA ALA A 57 -30.27 -12.61 10.19
C ALA A 57 -31.02 -12.77 11.53
N ALA A 58 -30.75 -13.84 12.28
CA ALA A 58 -31.39 -14.07 13.58
C ALA A 58 -30.99 -13.04 14.64
N ALA A 59 -29.68 -12.72 14.73
CA ALA A 59 -29.16 -11.72 15.66
C ALA A 59 -29.62 -10.30 15.29
N ILE A 60 -29.68 -9.99 14.00
CA ILE A 60 -30.22 -8.72 13.49
C ILE A 60 -31.70 -8.58 13.84
N ALA A 61 -32.50 -9.64 13.66
CA ALA A 61 -33.92 -9.64 14.00
C ALA A 61 -34.19 -9.49 15.50
N ALA A 62 -33.27 -10.02 16.34
CA ALA A 62 -33.30 -9.88 17.79
C ALA A 62 -32.80 -8.50 18.30
N GLY A 63 -32.22 -7.67 17.44
CA GLY A 63 -31.59 -6.41 17.82
C GLY A 63 -30.24 -6.56 18.51
N GLU A 64 -29.61 -7.73 18.41
CA GLU A 64 -28.32 -8.06 18.99
C GLU A 64 -27.14 -7.73 18.07
N ALA A 65 -27.41 -7.51 16.77
CA ALA A 65 -26.45 -7.09 15.77
C ALA A 65 -27.06 -6.06 14.81
N GLU A 66 -26.25 -5.18 14.28
CA GLU A 66 -26.68 -4.23 13.25
C GLU A 66 -26.50 -4.83 11.86
N ALA A 67 -27.50 -4.59 10.98
CA ALA A 67 -27.37 -4.94 9.58
C ALA A 67 -26.38 -4.01 8.88
N LEU A 68 -25.50 -4.56 8.07
CA LEU A 68 -24.64 -3.77 7.19
C LEU A 68 -25.49 -3.17 6.06
N VAL A 69 -25.08 -1.98 5.59
CA VAL A 69 -25.78 -1.21 4.56
C VAL A 69 -24.98 -1.25 3.26
N HIS A 70 -25.67 -1.40 2.14
CA HIS A 70 -25.09 -1.30 0.81
C HIS A 70 -24.44 0.07 0.55
N SER A 71 -23.39 0.07 -0.26
CA SER A 71 -22.77 1.28 -0.78
C SER A 71 -23.13 1.50 -2.26
N SER A 72 -22.78 2.67 -2.80
CA SER A 72 -22.90 2.96 -4.23
C SER A 72 -21.64 3.63 -4.79
N ALA A 73 -21.46 3.47 -6.10
CA ALA A 73 -20.34 4.11 -6.81
C ALA A 73 -20.41 5.63 -6.73
N GLU A 74 -21.63 6.18 -6.81
CA GLU A 74 -21.90 7.62 -6.71
C GLU A 74 -21.55 8.16 -5.32
N PHE A 75 -21.86 7.39 -4.27
CA PHE A 75 -21.50 7.76 -2.90
C PHE A 75 -19.97 7.88 -2.75
N ILE A 76 -19.21 6.89 -3.26
CA ILE A 76 -17.77 6.89 -3.21
C ILE A 76 -17.18 8.07 -3.99
N GLU A 77 -17.67 8.30 -5.21
CA GLU A 77 -17.21 9.41 -6.05
C GLU A 77 -17.52 10.77 -5.41
N LYS A 78 -18.72 10.95 -4.88
CA LYS A 78 -19.13 12.18 -4.20
C LYS A 78 -18.32 12.45 -2.93
N ALA A 79 -18.00 11.40 -2.16
CA ALA A 79 -17.27 11.53 -0.90
C ALA A 79 -15.76 11.75 -1.09
N SER A 80 -15.16 11.19 -2.14
CA SER A 80 -13.71 11.15 -2.32
C SER A 80 -13.19 11.80 -3.61
N GLY A 81 -14.03 12.02 -4.61
CA GLY A 81 -13.64 12.41 -5.97
C GLY A 81 -12.95 11.31 -6.77
N ILE A 82 -12.79 10.11 -6.19
CA ILE A 82 -12.04 9.00 -6.81
C ILE A 82 -13.00 8.16 -7.65
N LYS A 83 -12.67 7.93 -8.92
CA LYS A 83 -13.44 7.09 -9.84
C LYS A 83 -12.89 5.68 -9.98
N ALA A 84 -11.58 5.55 -9.89
CA ALA A 84 -10.87 4.28 -9.95
C ALA A 84 -9.57 4.37 -9.13
N ARG A 85 -9.01 3.21 -8.79
CA ARG A 85 -7.75 3.11 -8.06
C ARG A 85 -6.85 2.02 -8.64
N HIS A 86 -5.56 2.31 -8.74
CA HIS A 86 -4.58 1.33 -9.16
C HIS A 86 -4.18 0.41 -8.00
N VAL A 87 -4.08 -0.88 -8.29
CA VAL A 87 -3.78 -1.94 -7.32
C VAL A 87 -2.81 -2.96 -7.90
N MET A 88 -2.06 -3.63 -7.04
CA MET A 88 -1.14 -4.69 -7.45
C MET A 88 -1.88 -5.96 -7.90
N SER A 89 -3.05 -6.24 -7.30
CA SER A 89 -3.91 -7.35 -7.68
C SER A 89 -5.36 -7.04 -7.33
N LYS A 90 -6.26 -7.28 -8.26
CA LYS A 90 -7.72 -7.15 -8.06
C LYS A 90 -8.31 -8.35 -7.33
N ALA A 91 -7.81 -9.54 -7.62
CA ALA A 91 -8.47 -10.79 -7.26
C ALA A 91 -8.78 -10.88 -5.75
N ALA A 92 -7.76 -10.58 -4.92
CA ALA A 92 -7.93 -10.65 -3.47
C ALA A 92 -8.76 -9.48 -2.88
N ILE A 93 -8.79 -8.33 -3.58
CA ILE A 93 -9.54 -7.14 -3.12
C ILE A 93 -11.02 -7.28 -3.46
N LEU A 94 -11.33 -7.89 -4.62
CA LEU A 94 -12.70 -8.06 -5.11
C LEU A 94 -13.33 -9.39 -4.68
N ASP A 95 -12.64 -10.19 -3.86
CA ASP A 95 -13.21 -11.40 -3.30
C ASP A 95 -14.16 -11.05 -2.13
N PRO A 96 -15.49 -11.24 -2.27
CA PRO A 96 -16.44 -10.89 -1.23
C PRO A 96 -16.31 -11.76 0.03
N ALA A 97 -15.62 -12.90 -0.04
CA ALA A 97 -15.35 -13.73 1.12
C ALA A 97 -14.18 -13.23 1.98
N LEU A 98 -13.26 -12.46 1.38
CA LEU A 98 -12.05 -11.97 2.05
C LEU A 98 -12.14 -10.49 2.42
N ILE A 99 -12.61 -9.64 1.51
CA ILE A 99 -12.66 -8.15 1.57
C ILE A 99 -11.33 -7.47 1.97
N CYS A 100 -10.50 -8.18 2.71
CA CYS A 100 -9.19 -7.74 3.16
C CYS A 100 -8.14 -8.73 2.63
N PRO A 101 -7.43 -8.40 1.55
CA PRO A 101 -6.42 -9.29 0.98
C PRO A 101 -5.31 -9.55 2.00
N ARG A 102 -4.97 -10.80 2.18
CA ARG A 102 -3.79 -11.20 2.96
C ARG A 102 -2.60 -11.24 2.00
N LEU A 103 -1.59 -10.44 2.29
CA LEU A 103 -0.32 -10.58 1.60
C LEU A 103 0.36 -11.87 2.07
N PRO A 104 0.90 -12.69 1.13
CA PRO A 104 1.69 -13.85 1.52
C PRO A 104 2.90 -13.41 2.34
N GLU A 105 3.24 -14.22 3.34
CA GLU A 105 4.47 -14.02 4.09
C GLU A 105 5.67 -14.21 3.14
N ARG A 106 6.62 -13.30 3.21
CA ARG A 106 7.84 -13.31 2.38
C ARG A 106 9.04 -13.65 3.23
N ALA A 107 10.05 -14.27 2.63
CA ALA A 107 11.32 -14.51 3.29
C ALA A 107 12.03 -13.17 3.59
N ASN A 108 12.90 -13.16 4.62
CA ASN A 108 13.57 -11.94 5.07
C ASN A 108 14.54 -11.34 4.04
N ASP A 109 14.95 -12.10 3.06
CA ASP A 109 15.81 -11.71 1.94
C ASP A 109 15.02 -11.24 0.70
N GLU A 110 13.70 -11.37 0.72
CA GLU A 110 12.82 -10.84 -0.32
C GLU A 110 12.41 -9.39 -0.05
N LEU A 111 12.29 -8.60 -1.12
CA LEU A 111 11.79 -7.24 -1.02
C LEU A 111 10.31 -7.23 -0.57
N SER A 112 9.97 -6.33 0.35
CA SER A 112 8.56 -6.06 0.65
C SER A 112 7.86 -5.42 -0.56
N VAL A 113 6.53 -5.52 -0.63
CA VAL A 113 5.74 -4.87 -1.70
C VAL A 113 6.02 -3.37 -1.78
N MET A 114 6.18 -2.70 -0.64
CA MET A 114 6.52 -1.27 -0.59
C MET A 114 7.91 -1.00 -1.17
N ALA A 115 8.88 -1.87 -0.89
CA ALA A 115 10.23 -1.75 -1.45
C ALA A 115 10.26 -2.01 -2.96
N GLU A 116 9.48 -2.96 -3.47
CA GLU A 116 9.33 -3.20 -4.92
C GLU A 116 8.77 -1.97 -5.65
N ILE A 117 7.70 -1.37 -5.12
CA ILE A 117 7.09 -0.15 -5.67
C ILE A 117 8.10 1.01 -5.67
N GLY A 118 8.78 1.23 -4.54
CA GLY A 118 9.80 2.28 -4.40
C GLY A 118 10.98 2.07 -5.34
N PHE A 119 11.45 0.83 -5.49
CA PHE A 119 12.54 0.49 -6.39
C PHE A 119 12.17 0.68 -7.87
N ALA A 120 10.95 0.31 -8.27
CA ALA A 120 10.46 0.52 -9.62
C ALA A 120 10.41 2.01 -9.99
N ALA A 121 9.86 2.85 -9.10
CA ALA A 121 9.83 4.30 -9.28
C ALA A 121 11.25 4.91 -9.30
N ALA A 122 12.15 4.46 -8.41
CA ALA A 122 13.53 4.94 -8.38
C ALA A 122 14.30 4.59 -9.66
N ARG A 123 14.10 3.40 -10.21
CA ARG A 123 14.70 3.01 -11.50
C ARG A 123 14.26 3.90 -12.64
N GLU A 124 12.99 4.27 -12.70
CA GLU A 124 12.49 5.20 -13.72
C GLU A 124 13.15 6.58 -13.59
N ALA A 125 13.33 7.07 -12.36
CA ALA A 125 14.00 8.35 -12.12
C ALA A 125 15.48 8.35 -12.52
N LEU A 126 16.12 7.18 -12.60
CA LEU A 126 17.55 7.03 -12.91
C LEU A 126 17.81 6.63 -14.37
N ALA A 127 16.76 6.34 -15.15
CA ALA A 127 16.87 5.99 -16.57
C ALA A 127 16.96 7.22 -17.46
#